data_c184c621d1f12d32196f9e85b279c71d
#
_entry.id   c184c621d1f12d32196f9e85b279c71d
#
_cell.length_a   1.000
_cell.length_b   1.000
_cell.length_c   1.000
_cell.angle_alpha   90.00
_cell.angle_beta   90.00
_cell.angle_gamma   90.00
#
_symmetry.space_group_name_H-M   'P 1'
#
loop_
_entity.id
_entity.type
_entity.pdbx_description
1 polymer ?
#
loop_
_entity_poly.entity_id
_entity_poly.type
_entity_poly.pdbx_seq_one_letter_code
_entity_poly.pdbx_strand_id
1 'polypeptide(L)'
;MFHVKHLDVIVVGGGHAGTEAAHAAERLGVEVALVTLRRDAIGVMSCNPAIGGLGKGHLVREIDALDGVMGRIADRAGIQFRLLNRRKGPAVQGPRAQIDRRIYRDAMLAETEARENVMIVEGEAVDFIMNGRRVA
;
A
#
# COMPACT_ATOMS: atom_id res chain seq x y z
N MET A 1 -20.23 -25.07 -11.65
CA MET A 1 -20.56 -23.74 -12.13
C MET A 1 -19.41 -22.82 -11.72
N PHE A 2 -18.58 -22.41 -12.65
CA PHE A 2 -17.48 -21.47 -12.31
C PHE A 2 -18.11 -20.09 -12.10
N HIS A 3 -18.15 -19.63 -10.85
CA HIS A 3 -18.46 -18.24 -10.58
C HIS A 3 -17.25 -17.41 -11.05
N VAL A 4 -17.38 -16.78 -12.20
CA VAL A 4 -16.46 -15.70 -12.59
C VAL A 4 -16.73 -14.56 -11.62
N LYS A 5 -15.80 -14.35 -10.67
CA LYS A 5 -15.90 -13.23 -9.77
C LYS A 5 -15.74 -11.96 -10.61
N HIS A 6 -16.74 -11.10 -10.61
CA HIS A 6 -16.63 -9.81 -11.28
C HIS A 6 -15.64 -8.95 -10.51
N LEU A 7 -14.68 -8.37 -11.21
CA LEU A 7 -13.70 -7.45 -10.65
C LEU A 7 -14.04 -6.03 -11.11
N ASP A 8 -14.13 -5.12 -10.17
CA ASP A 8 -14.39 -3.70 -10.46
C ASP A 8 -13.09 -2.94 -10.73
N VAL A 9 -12.04 -3.31 -10.00
CA VAL A 9 -10.74 -2.65 -10.06
C VAL A 9 -9.62 -3.68 -10.12
N ILE A 10 -8.65 -3.46 -11.01
CA ILE A 10 -7.40 -4.21 -11.05
C ILE A 10 -6.26 -3.24 -10.71
N VAL A 11 -5.52 -3.54 -9.65
CA VAL A 11 -4.33 -2.80 -9.24
C VAL A 11 -3.10 -3.61 -9.61
N VAL A 12 -2.21 -3.05 -10.42
CA VAL A 12 -0.97 -3.72 -10.83
C VAL A 12 0.20 -3.18 -10.01
N GLY A 13 0.82 -4.07 -9.24
CA GLY A 13 1.97 -3.79 -8.39
C GLY A 13 1.64 -3.79 -6.89
N GLY A 14 2.20 -4.76 -6.14
CA GLY A 14 2.02 -4.92 -4.69
C GLY A 14 2.95 -4.06 -3.82
N GLY A 15 3.47 -2.93 -4.35
CA GLY A 15 4.24 -1.96 -3.57
C GLY A 15 3.36 -1.04 -2.73
N HIS A 16 3.96 -0.04 -2.07
CA HIS A 16 3.22 0.86 -1.16
C HIS A 16 2.02 1.56 -1.84
N ALA A 17 2.21 2.06 -3.06
CA ALA A 17 1.12 2.72 -3.80
C ALA A 17 -0.01 1.75 -4.18
N GLY A 18 0.35 0.54 -4.62
CA GLY A 18 -0.64 -0.47 -4.99
C GLY A 18 -1.42 -1.01 -3.79
N THR A 19 -0.76 -1.26 -2.66
CA THR A 19 -1.46 -1.67 -1.44
C THR A 19 -2.41 -0.59 -0.95
N GLU A 20 -2.00 0.67 -0.93
CA GLU A 20 -2.90 1.78 -0.58
C GLU A 20 -4.09 1.89 -1.54
N ALA A 21 -3.85 1.77 -2.85
CA ALA A 21 -4.92 1.81 -3.85
C ALA A 21 -5.91 0.66 -3.68
N ALA A 22 -5.43 -0.57 -3.47
CA ALA A 22 -6.27 -1.74 -3.26
C ALA A 22 -7.11 -1.62 -1.99
N HIS A 23 -6.52 -1.19 -0.88
CA HIS A 23 -7.24 -0.96 0.37
C HIS A 23 -8.24 0.20 0.27
N ALA A 24 -7.90 1.28 -0.45
CA ALA A 24 -8.82 2.38 -0.67
C ALA A 24 -10.04 1.96 -1.51
N ALA A 25 -9.83 1.20 -2.58
CA ALA A 25 -10.91 0.68 -3.42
C ALA A 25 -11.82 -0.27 -2.63
N GLU A 26 -11.22 -1.19 -1.86
CA GLU A 26 -11.98 -2.13 -1.00
C GLU A 26 -12.85 -1.38 0.02
N ARG A 27 -12.34 -0.33 0.67
CA ARG A 27 -13.14 0.51 1.57
C ARG A 27 -14.34 1.19 0.90
N LEU A 28 -14.28 1.39 -0.41
CA LEU A 28 -15.43 1.88 -1.20
C LEU A 28 -16.42 0.77 -1.56
N GLY A 29 -16.17 -0.48 -1.14
CA GLY A 29 -17.07 -1.61 -1.31
C GLY A 29 -16.98 -2.29 -2.68
N VAL A 30 -15.88 -2.10 -3.42
CA VAL A 30 -15.67 -2.71 -4.74
C VAL A 30 -14.77 -3.94 -4.65
N GLU A 31 -14.91 -4.85 -5.62
CA GLU A 31 -14.08 -6.05 -5.76
C GLU A 31 -12.76 -5.72 -6.45
N VAL A 32 -11.66 -6.03 -5.81
CA VAL A 32 -10.31 -5.64 -6.24
C VAL A 32 -9.44 -6.85 -6.52
N ALA A 33 -8.73 -6.87 -7.65
CA ALA A 33 -7.57 -7.73 -7.83
C ALA A 33 -6.27 -6.93 -7.66
N LEU A 34 -5.42 -7.36 -6.73
CA LEU A 34 -4.07 -6.84 -6.57
C LEU A 34 -3.09 -7.79 -7.25
N VAL A 35 -2.61 -7.42 -8.43
CA VAL A 35 -1.66 -8.22 -9.23
C VAL A 35 -0.24 -7.88 -8.79
N THR A 36 0.54 -8.88 -8.42
CA THR A 36 1.93 -8.71 -8.01
C THR A 36 2.77 -9.89 -8.51
N LEU A 37 4.06 -9.66 -8.78
CA LEU A 37 4.96 -10.73 -9.21
C LEU A 37 5.10 -11.83 -8.16
N ARG A 38 5.07 -11.47 -6.89
CA ARG A 38 5.17 -12.40 -5.77
C ARG A 38 4.36 -11.87 -4.58
N ARG A 39 3.60 -12.75 -3.97
CA ARG A 39 2.79 -12.44 -2.79
C ARG A 39 3.63 -11.93 -1.61
N ASP A 40 4.78 -12.54 -1.37
CA ASP A 40 5.70 -12.18 -0.30
C ASP A 40 6.47 -10.87 -0.55
N ALA A 41 6.30 -10.25 -1.72
CA ALA A 41 6.83 -8.93 -2.04
C ALA A 41 5.91 -7.78 -1.55
N ILE A 42 4.68 -8.08 -1.17
CA ILE A 42 3.76 -7.09 -0.59
C ILE A 42 4.35 -6.54 0.72
N GLY A 43 4.43 -5.22 0.83
CA GLY A 43 5.00 -4.56 2.00
C GLY A 43 6.52 -4.56 2.09
N VAL A 44 7.23 -5.07 1.07
CA VAL A 44 8.69 -5.03 1.06
C VAL A 44 9.19 -3.60 0.89
N MET A 45 10.07 -3.19 1.77
CA MET A 45 10.78 -1.91 1.68
C MET A 45 12.04 -2.06 0.83
N SER A 46 12.02 -1.49 -0.37
CA SER A 46 13.11 -1.62 -1.36
C SER A 46 14.36 -0.80 -1.06
N CYS A 47 14.24 0.23 -0.23
CA CYS A 47 15.39 1.09 0.13
C CYS A 47 15.57 1.21 1.64
N ASN A 48 15.51 2.41 2.21
CA ASN A 48 15.73 2.60 3.63
C ASN A 48 14.62 1.98 4.49
N PRO A 49 14.94 1.36 5.64
CA PRO A 49 13.95 0.81 6.56
C PRO A 49 13.29 1.94 7.36
N ALA A 50 12.66 2.86 6.67
CA ALA A 50 12.01 4.01 7.29
C ALA A 50 10.78 4.47 6.50
N ILE A 51 9.74 4.85 7.22
CA ILE A 51 8.55 5.50 6.70
C ILE A 51 8.55 6.94 7.16
N GLY A 52 8.35 7.86 6.22
CA GLY A 52 8.31 9.28 6.50
C GLY A 52 9.58 10.03 6.08
N GLY A 53 9.77 11.19 6.68
CA GLY A 53 10.79 12.16 6.30
C GLY A 53 10.23 13.30 5.47
N LEU A 54 11.10 14.13 4.92
CA LEU A 54 10.70 15.25 4.08
C LEU A 54 10.06 14.73 2.77
N GLY A 55 8.90 15.24 2.40
CA GLY A 55 8.11 14.76 1.26
C GLY A 55 7.32 13.48 1.60
N LYS A 56 7.97 12.35 1.77
CA LYS A 56 7.30 11.08 2.10
C LYS A 56 6.46 11.16 3.38
N GLY A 57 6.96 11.82 4.43
CA GLY A 57 6.20 11.99 5.66
C GLY A 57 4.94 12.82 5.50
N HIS A 58 4.94 13.80 4.60
CA HIS A 58 3.76 14.60 4.27
C HIS A 58 2.72 13.76 3.55
N LEU A 59 3.15 12.99 2.52
CA LEU A 59 2.26 12.09 1.78
C LEU A 59 1.65 11.00 2.68
N VAL A 60 2.45 10.40 3.55
CA VAL A 60 1.95 9.38 4.50
C VAL A 60 0.89 9.96 5.43
N ARG A 61 1.04 11.19 5.91
CA ARG A 61 0.02 11.86 6.72
C ARG A 61 -1.27 12.15 5.96
N GLU A 62 -1.17 12.50 4.67
CA GLU A 62 -2.34 12.73 3.82
C GLU A 62 -3.14 11.45 3.62
N ILE A 63 -2.47 10.34 3.28
CA ILE A 63 -3.16 9.05 3.11
C ILE A 63 -3.66 8.48 4.44
N ASP A 64 -2.95 8.70 5.54
CA ASP A 64 -3.39 8.31 6.89
C ASP A 64 -4.68 9.05 7.29
N ALA A 65 -4.79 10.32 6.97
CA ALA A 65 -6.02 11.11 7.17
C ALA A 65 -7.21 10.58 6.35
N LEU A 66 -6.95 9.80 5.30
CA LEU A 66 -7.96 9.12 4.48
C LEU A 66 -8.10 7.61 4.85
N ASP A 67 -7.68 7.23 6.05
CA ASP A 67 -7.69 5.84 6.54
C ASP A 67 -6.77 4.90 5.75
N GLY A 68 -5.61 5.40 5.30
CA GLY A 68 -4.58 4.60 4.65
C GLY A 68 -3.95 3.55 5.56
N VAL A 69 -3.39 2.51 4.98
CA VAL A 69 -2.83 1.37 5.73
C VAL A 69 -1.38 1.61 6.15
N MET A 70 -0.64 2.39 5.40
CA MET A 70 0.81 2.55 5.55
C MET A 70 1.23 3.12 6.90
N GLY A 71 0.51 4.14 7.41
CA GLY A 71 0.75 4.74 8.72
C GLY A 71 0.51 3.74 9.86
N ARG A 72 -0.60 3.02 9.82
CA ARG A 72 -0.95 2.00 10.83
C ARG A 72 0.08 0.87 10.90
N ILE A 73 0.54 0.39 9.74
CA ILE A 73 1.58 -0.66 9.71
C ILE A 73 2.93 -0.10 10.15
N ALA A 74 3.24 1.16 9.83
CA ALA A 74 4.45 1.82 10.32
C ALA A 74 4.46 1.94 11.85
N ASP A 75 3.32 2.21 12.48
CA ASP A 75 3.21 2.25 13.94
C ASP A 75 3.45 0.88 14.58
N ARG A 76 2.96 -0.19 13.94
CA ARG A 76 3.16 -1.57 14.41
C ARG A 76 4.63 -2.03 14.31
N ALA A 77 5.34 -1.61 13.27
CA ALA A 77 6.71 -2.03 12.96
C ALA A 77 7.77 -1.00 13.36
N GLY A 78 7.36 0.12 13.97
CA GLY A 78 8.24 1.22 14.32
C GLY A 78 9.20 0.89 15.46
N ILE A 79 10.49 1.15 15.24
CA ILE A 79 11.55 1.00 16.23
C ILE A 79 11.85 2.34 16.90
N GLN A 80 11.84 3.42 16.12
CA GLN A 80 12.11 4.77 16.58
C GLN A 80 11.29 5.78 15.78
N PHE A 81 10.73 6.76 16.48
CA PHE A 81 9.93 7.83 15.89
C PHE A 81 10.62 9.17 16.11
N ARG A 82 10.67 9.99 15.06
CA ARG A 82 11.23 11.34 15.11
C ARG A 82 10.39 12.32 14.30
N LEU A 83 10.29 13.55 14.78
CA LEU A 83 9.87 14.68 13.97
C LEU A 83 11.13 15.39 13.47
N LEU A 84 11.35 15.36 12.16
CA LEU A 84 12.46 16.02 11.52
C LEU A 84 12.23 17.53 11.44
N ASN A 85 13.31 18.30 11.40
CA ASN A 85 13.29 19.76 11.23
C ASN A 85 12.47 20.51 12.31
N ARG A 86 12.43 20.03 13.55
CA ARG A 86 11.66 20.63 14.66
C ARG A 86 11.91 22.13 14.88
N ARG A 87 13.11 22.61 14.51
CA ARG A 87 13.52 24.03 14.62
C ARG A 87 13.20 24.86 13.37
N LYS A 88 12.56 24.26 12.36
CA LYS A 88 12.17 24.89 11.11
C LYS A 88 10.67 25.14 11.08
N GLY A 89 10.20 25.84 10.05
CA GLY A 89 8.77 26.09 9.88
C GLY A 89 7.97 24.80 9.65
N PRO A 90 6.65 24.82 9.94
CA PRO A 90 5.79 23.63 9.88
C PRO A 90 5.81 22.90 8.52
N ALA A 91 5.98 23.63 7.43
CA ALA A 91 6.00 23.08 6.07
C ALA A 91 7.12 22.05 5.82
N VAL A 92 8.21 22.10 6.60
CA VAL A 92 9.34 21.17 6.47
C VAL A 92 9.47 20.23 7.66
N GLN A 93 8.56 20.29 8.63
CA GLN A 93 8.50 19.34 9.73
C GLN A 93 7.83 18.06 9.24
N GLY A 94 8.57 16.96 9.18
CA GLY A 94 8.08 15.67 8.72
C GLY A 94 8.28 14.57 9.76
N PRO A 95 7.25 13.79 10.09
CA PRO A 95 7.43 12.60 10.90
C PRO A 95 8.24 11.55 10.14
N ARG A 96 9.07 10.82 10.88
CA ARG A 96 9.83 9.71 10.36
C ARG A 96 9.88 8.59 11.40
N ALA A 97 9.51 7.38 10.98
CA ALA A 97 9.64 6.16 11.75
C ALA A 97 10.76 5.31 11.15
N GLN A 98 11.69 4.87 11.99
CA GLN A 98 12.60 3.77 11.66
C GLN A 98 11.83 2.46 11.86
N ILE A 99 11.92 1.54 10.91
CA ILE A 99 11.02 0.39 10.78
C ILE A 99 11.80 -0.92 10.84
N ASP A 100 11.26 -1.91 11.55
CA ASP A 100 11.64 -3.30 11.35
C ASP A 100 11.00 -3.80 10.04
N ARG A 101 11.84 -4.10 9.04
CA ARG A 101 11.38 -4.49 7.69
C ARG A 101 10.57 -5.77 7.68
N ARG A 102 10.93 -6.73 8.52
CA ARG A 102 10.23 -8.03 8.59
C ARG A 102 8.85 -7.85 9.19
N ILE A 103 8.78 -7.17 10.34
CA ILE A 103 7.50 -6.90 10.99
C ILE A 103 6.58 -6.08 10.07
N TYR A 104 7.11 -5.07 9.38
CA TYR A 104 6.35 -4.25 8.44
C TYR A 104 5.77 -5.08 7.28
N ARG A 105 6.63 -5.86 6.62
CA ARG A 105 6.22 -6.73 5.50
C ARG A 105 5.16 -7.73 5.94
N ASP A 106 5.43 -8.45 7.03
CA ASP A 106 4.53 -9.51 7.51
C ASP A 106 3.18 -8.91 7.94
N ALA A 107 3.18 -7.75 8.60
CA ALA A 107 1.96 -7.05 8.98
C ALA A 107 1.19 -6.50 7.77
N MET A 108 1.86 -5.94 6.76
CA MET A 108 1.23 -5.44 5.54
C MET A 108 0.60 -6.57 4.74
N LEU A 109 1.31 -7.70 4.59
CA LEU A 109 0.78 -8.87 3.91
C LEU A 109 -0.46 -9.40 4.63
N ALA A 110 -0.38 -9.62 5.94
CA ALA A 110 -1.50 -10.11 6.74
C ALA A 110 -2.72 -9.16 6.68
N GLU A 111 -2.49 -7.85 6.75
CA GLU A 111 -3.55 -6.85 6.64
C GLU A 111 -4.22 -6.86 5.26
N THR A 112 -3.44 -7.10 4.19
CA THR A 112 -3.97 -7.18 2.83
C THR A 112 -4.72 -8.49 2.59
N GLU A 113 -4.22 -9.60 3.13
CA GLU A 113 -4.89 -10.92 3.06
C GLU A 113 -6.20 -10.98 3.84
N ALA A 114 -6.32 -10.18 4.89
CA ALA A 114 -7.53 -10.13 5.71
C ALA A 114 -8.68 -9.34 5.04
N ARG A 115 -8.45 -8.68 3.90
CA ARG A 115 -9.47 -7.92 3.18
C ARG A 115 -10.34 -8.85 2.34
N GLU A 116 -11.65 -8.86 2.62
CA GLU A 116 -12.59 -9.78 1.97
C GLU A 116 -12.74 -9.53 0.47
N ASN A 117 -12.68 -8.26 0.05
CA ASN A 117 -12.86 -7.86 -1.35
C ASN A 117 -11.54 -7.59 -2.07
N VAL A 118 -10.38 -7.99 -1.50
CA VAL A 118 -9.08 -7.91 -2.18
C VAL A 118 -8.59 -9.32 -2.50
N MET A 119 -8.53 -9.63 -3.78
CA MET A 119 -7.93 -10.86 -4.29
C MET A 119 -6.48 -10.61 -4.70
N ILE A 120 -5.53 -11.26 -4.05
CA ILE A 120 -4.12 -11.21 -4.45
C ILE A 120 -3.88 -12.21 -5.57
N VAL A 121 -3.38 -11.72 -6.72
CA VAL A 121 -3.04 -12.51 -7.90
C VAL A 121 -1.54 -12.44 -8.13
N GLU A 122 -0.87 -13.59 -8.08
CA GLU A 122 0.54 -13.68 -8.46
C GLU A 122 0.67 -13.81 -9.97
N GLY A 123 1.37 -12.88 -10.59
CA GLY A 123 1.57 -12.82 -12.03
C GLY A 123 2.20 -11.53 -12.50
N GLU A 124 2.50 -11.50 -13.77
CA GLU A 124 3.03 -10.33 -14.48
C GLU A 124 1.95 -9.78 -15.43
N ALA A 125 1.68 -8.49 -15.32
CA ALA A 125 0.85 -7.81 -16.30
C ALA A 125 1.72 -7.42 -17.50
N VAL A 126 1.52 -8.09 -18.62
CA VAL A 126 2.34 -7.90 -19.83
C VAL A 126 1.70 -6.94 -20.84
N ASP A 127 0.36 -6.87 -20.86
CA ASP A 127 -0.38 -6.02 -21.78
C ASP A 127 -1.83 -5.83 -21.31
N PHE A 128 -2.57 -4.93 -21.97
CA PHE A 128 -4.00 -4.71 -21.77
C PHE A 128 -4.77 -5.19 -23.00
N ILE A 129 -5.77 -6.03 -22.77
CA ILE A 129 -6.72 -6.34 -23.84
C ILE A 129 -7.75 -5.22 -23.89
N MET A 130 -7.81 -4.53 -25.03
CA MET A 130 -8.65 -3.37 -25.20
C MET A 130 -9.86 -3.67 -26.10
N ASN A 131 -11.03 -3.26 -25.67
CA ASN A 131 -12.23 -3.20 -26.50
C ASN A 131 -12.60 -1.71 -26.74
N GLY A 132 -12.13 -1.16 -27.86
CA GLY A 132 -12.19 0.27 -28.12
C GLY A 132 -11.38 1.08 -27.09
N ARG A 133 -12.07 1.86 -26.23
CA ARG A 133 -11.44 2.69 -25.18
C ARG A 133 -11.54 2.08 -23.78
N ARG A 134 -11.99 0.84 -23.67
CA ARG A 134 -12.16 0.13 -22.39
C ARG A 134 -11.20 -1.04 -22.31
N VAL A 135 -10.70 -1.31 -21.12
CA VAL A 135 -10.04 -2.57 -20.79
C VAL A 135 -11.09 -3.66 -20.75
N ALA A 136 -10.84 -4.78 -21.44
CA ALA A 136 -11.77 -5.92 -21.54
C ALA A 136 -11.51 -6.95 -20.44
#